data_fe380ac230285aa7b2bd82f627aa37f8
#
_entry.id   fe380ac230285aa7b2bd82f627aa37f8
#
_cell.length_a   1.000
_cell.length_b   1.000
_cell.length_c   1.000
_cell.angle_alpha   90.00
_cell.angle_beta   90.00
_cell.angle_gamma   90.00
#
_symmetry.space_group_name_H-M   'P 1'
#
loop_
_entity.id
_entity.type
_entity.pdbx_description
1 polymer ?
#
loop_
_entity_poly.entity_id
_entity_poly.type
_entity_poly.pdbx_seq_one_letter_code
_entity_poly.pdbx_strand_id
1 'polypeptide(L)'
;VRVLIVEDEPLLAEAIRDGLRLAAIAADVAGDGDTALELLSVTEYDVAVLDRDVPGPSGDEIAEHLVATGSGTPILMLTAADRLDDKASGFEAGADDYLTKPFELRELVLRLRALDRRRAHHRPPVTELAGLRVDPFRREVHRDGRYVALTRKQFAVLEVLVAAGGGVVSAEQLLERAWDENADPFTNAVRITVSALRKRLGEPWVIATVPGVGYRIEAEPVGVASVGVAPVGVDPVGVAPVGVDPVGVDHVEEARGRG
;
A
#
# COMPACT_ATOMS: atom_id res chain seq x y z
N VAL A 1 6.97 2.31 2.68
CA VAL A 1 7.83 1.16 3.06
C VAL A 1 7.47 0.76 4.47
N ARG A 2 7.15 -0.53 4.67
CA ARG A 2 6.89 -1.14 5.98
C ARG A 2 7.98 -2.16 6.29
N VAL A 3 8.61 -2.03 7.45
CA VAL A 3 9.77 -2.82 7.87
C VAL A 3 9.43 -3.62 9.11
N LEU A 4 9.80 -4.90 9.15
CA LEU A 4 9.85 -5.67 10.38
C LEU A 4 11.23 -5.50 11.00
N ILE A 5 11.29 -5.16 12.28
CA ILE A 5 12.51 -5.11 13.09
C ILE A 5 12.45 -6.27 14.08
N VAL A 6 13.43 -7.15 14.03
CA VAL A 6 13.59 -8.25 14.99
C VAL A 6 14.85 -7.96 15.80
N GLU A 7 14.67 -7.56 17.04
CA GLU A 7 15.73 -7.08 17.95
C GLU A 7 15.27 -7.27 19.39
N ASP A 8 16.04 -7.98 20.20
CA ASP A 8 15.67 -8.33 21.58
C ASP A 8 16.10 -7.27 22.61
N GLU A 9 16.97 -6.32 22.23
CA GLU A 9 17.32 -5.19 23.07
C GLU A 9 16.27 -4.05 22.92
N PRO A 10 15.40 -3.81 23.91
CA PRO A 10 14.26 -2.91 23.73
C PRO A 10 14.67 -1.47 23.40
N LEU A 11 15.77 -0.99 23.99
CA LEU A 11 16.26 0.37 23.75
C LEU A 11 16.76 0.55 22.32
N LEU A 12 17.44 -0.45 21.77
CA LEU A 12 17.91 -0.42 20.39
C LEU A 12 16.75 -0.54 19.40
N ALA A 13 15.81 -1.46 19.66
CA ALA A 13 14.60 -1.64 18.85
C ALA A 13 13.77 -0.35 18.78
N GLU A 14 13.56 0.33 19.91
CA GLU A 14 12.87 1.61 19.96
C GLU A 14 13.63 2.73 19.24
N ALA A 15 14.95 2.81 19.41
CA ALA A 15 15.78 3.78 18.71
C ALA A 15 15.73 3.60 17.18
N ILE A 16 15.77 2.35 16.71
CA ILE A 16 15.62 2.01 15.28
C ILE A 16 14.21 2.43 14.82
N ARG A 17 13.15 2.01 15.50
CA ARG A 17 11.77 2.35 15.15
C ARG A 17 11.54 3.85 15.05
N ASP A 18 11.98 4.61 16.06
CA ASP A 18 11.85 6.07 16.08
C ASP A 18 12.65 6.73 14.96
N GLY A 19 13.85 6.24 14.68
CA GLY A 19 14.67 6.71 13.57
C GLY A 19 13.99 6.45 12.21
N LEU A 20 13.38 5.27 12.01
CA LEU A 20 12.62 4.93 10.81
C LEU A 20 11.36 5.78 10.68
N ARG A 21 10.65 6.02 11.79
CA ARG A 21 9.48 6.91 11.82
C ARG A 21 9.83 8.33 11.39
N LEU A 22 10.97 8.87 11.84
CA LEU A 22 11.48 10.16 11.39
C LEU A 22 11.82 10.19 9.90
N ALA A 23 12.18 9.04 9.32
CA ALA A 23 12.41 8.88 7.89
C ALA A 23 11.12 8.60 7.09
N ALA A 24 9.94 8.57 7.75
CA ALA A 24 8.63 8.18 7.22
C ALA A 24 8.59 6.74 6.67
N ILE A 25 9.26 5.83 7.35
CA ILE A 25 9.22 4.40 7.17
C ILE A 25 8.38 3.83 8.31
N ALA A 26 7.35 3.05 8.01
CA ALA A 26 6.57 2.33 8.99
C ALA A 26 7.38 1.12 9.48
N ALA A 27 7.34 0.82 10.77
CA ALA A 27 8.10 -0.28 11.34
C ALA A 27 7.35 -0.94 12.48
N ASP A 28 7.26 -2.26 12.43
CA ASP A 28 6.79 -3.10 13.52
C ASP A 28 8.00 -3.76 14.19
N VAL A 29 7.91 -4.07 15.48
CA VAL A 29 9.01 -4.62 16.28
C VAL A 29 8.61 -5.97 16.84
N ALA A 30 9.49 -6.95 16.69
CA ALA A 30 9.45 -8.24 17.38
C ALA A 30 10.67 -8.36 18.27
N GLY A 31 10.49 -8.72 19.53
CA GLY A 31 11.58 -8.93 20.50
C GLY A 31 12.15 -10.34 20.51
N ASP A 32 11.59 -11.23 19.71
CA ASP A 32 11.98 -12.64 19.61
C ASP A 32 11.57 -13.23 18.24
N GLY A 33 12.14 -14.40 17.91
CA GLY A 33 11.90 -15.04 16.63
C GLY A 33 10.47 -15.61 16.47
N ASP A 34 9.83 -16.05 17.54
CA ASP A 34 8.47 -16.59 17.48
C ASP A 34 7.48 -15.48 17.12
N THR A 35 7.58 -14.33 17.81
CA THR A 35 6.80 -13.11 17.48
C THR A 35 7.07 -12.63 16.07
N ALA A 36 8.34 -12.70 15.60
CA ALA A 36 8.70 -12.32 14.25
C ALA A 36 8.01 -13.20 13.20
N LEU A 37 8.03 -14.53 13.38
CA LEU A 37 7.37 -15.48 12.47
C LEU A 37 5.85 -15.31 12.48
N GLU A 38 5.24 -15.02 13.63
CA GLU A 38 3.81 -14.72 13.73
C GLU A 38 3.46 -13.48 12.90
N LEU A 39 4.19 -12.38 13.08
CA LEU A 39 3.99 -11.14 12.31
C LEU A 39 4.19 -11.36 10.80
N LEU A 40 5.19 -12.12 10.40
CA LEU A 40 5.46 -12.47 8.99
C LEU A 40 4.35 -13.33 8.38
N SER A 41 3.63 -14.11 9.18
CA SER A 41 2.53 -14.96 8.72
C SER A 41 1.25 -14.17 8.36
N VAL A 42 1.05 -13.00 8.98
CA VAL A 42 -0.18 -12.19 8.86
C VAL A 42 0.04 -10.85 8.16
N THR A 43 1.29 -10.44 7.99
CA THR A 43 1.64 -9.11 7.46
C THR A 43 2.74 -9.22 6.41
N GLU A 44 2.55 -8.54 5.28
CA GLU A 44 3.61 -8.37 4.27
C GLU A 44 4.51 -7.19 4.63
N TYR A 45 5.81 -7.45 4.68
CA TYR A 45 6.83 -6.43 4.89
C TYR A 45 7.65 -6.19 3.62
N ASP A 46 8.03 -4.93 3.42
CA ASP A 46 8.88 -4.54 2.29
C ASP A 46 10.35 -4.90 2.53
N VAL A 47 10.81 -4.91 3.79
CA VAL A 47 12.15 -5.35 4.22
C VAL A 47 12.05 -5.92 5.64
N ALA A 48 12.82 -6.97 5.93
CA ALA A 48 13.06 -7.47 7.28
C ALA A 48 14.46 -7.06 7.77
N VAL A 49 14.54 -6.47 8.97
CA VAL A 49 15.79 -6.19 9.70
C VAL A 49 15.87 -7.21 10.81
N LEU A 50 16.86 -8.08 10.76
CA LEU A 50 16.96 -9.20 11.69
C LEU A 50 18.26 -9.09 12.48
N ASP A 51 18.16 -8.99 13.81
CA ASP A 51 19.33 -9.29 14.64
C ASP A 51 19.57 -10.81 14.60
N ARG A 52 20.81 -11.17 14.51
CA ARG A 52 21.21 -12.58 14.42
C ARG A 52 20.92 -13.35 15.69
N ASP A 53 21.19 -12.73 16.84
CA ASP A 53 21.15 -13.34 18.17
C ASP A 53 19.88 -12.92 18.94
N VAL A 54 18.70 -13.36 18.49
CA VAL A 54 17.43 -13.13 19.19
C VAL A 54 16.94 -14.42 19.88
N PRO A 55 16.14 -14.33 20.96
CA PRO A 55 15.49 -15.48 21.58
C PRO A 55 14.55 -16.21 20.63
N GLY A 56 14.38 -17.54 20.83
CA GLY A 56 13.57 -18.40 19.96
C GLY A 56 14.30 -18.72 18.66
N PRO A 57 13.60 -18.76 17.52
CA PRO A 57 14.24 -18.85 16.20
C PRO A 57 15.17 -17.66 15.98
N SER A 58 16.44 -17.94 15.67
CA SER A 58 17.47 -16.94 15.42
C SER A 58 17.19 -16.12 14.15
N GLY A 59 17.88 -14.99 13.98
CA GLY A 59 17.79 -14.21 12.74
C GLY A 59 18.14 -15.02 11.49
N ASP A 60 19.12 -15.94 11.58
CA ASP A 60 19.49 -16.83 10.48
C ASP A 60 18.34 -17.81 10.15
N GLU A 61 17.69 -18.42 11.16
CA GLU A 61 16.55 -19.33 10.95
C GLU A 61 15.32 -18.61 10.39
N ILE A 62 15.08 -17.35 10.81
CA ILE A 62 14.02 -16.50 10.23
C ILE A 62 14.33 -16.20 8.77
N ALA A 63 15.59 -15.89 8.43
CA ALA A 63 16.04 -15.65 7.06
C ALA A 63 15.81 -16.88 6.18
N GLU A 64 16.24 -18.06 6.65
CA GLU A 64 15.99 -19.35 5.98
C GLU A 64 14.49 -19.60 5.75
N HIS A 65 13.65 -19.31 6.73
CA HIS A 65 12.20 -19.42 6.61
C HIS A 65 11.63 -18.52 5.52
N LEU A 66 12.06 -17.25 5.44
CA LEU A 66 11.63 -16.31 4.41
C LEU A 66 12.04 -16.75 3.02
N VAL A 67 13.23 -17.32 2.87
CA VAL A 67 13.70 -17.91 1.60
C VAL A 67 12.90 -19.16 1.23
N ALA A 68 12.71 -20.08 2.18
CA ALA A 68 12.01 -21.34 1.96
C ALA A 68 10.53 -21.14 1.57
N THR A 69 9.88 -20.13 2.13
CA THR A 69 8.48 -19.76 1.81
C THR A 69 8.35 -18.95 0.52
N GLY A 70 9.47 -18.50 -0.07
CA GLY A 70 9.45 -17.69 -1.28
C GLY A 70 8.80 -16.32 -1.08
N SER A 71 8.86 -15.75 0.13
CA SER A 71 8.21 -14.47 0.45
C SER A 71 8.73 -13.30 -0.40
N GLY A 72 9.98 -13.41 -0.87
CA GLY A 72 10.67 -12.36 -1.63
C GLY A 72 10.90 -11.08 -0.81
N THR A 73 10.77 -11.15 0.52
CA THR A 73 11.07 -10.04 1.42
C THR A 73 12.58 -9.91 1.58
N PRO A 74 13.21 -8.79 1.16
CA PRO A 74 14.63 -8.58 1.34
C PRO A 74 15.03 -8.54 2.81
N ILE A 75 16.19 -9.07 3.11
CA ILE A 75 16.69 -9.27 4.48
C ILE A 75 17.95 -8.43 4.70
N LEU A 76 17.91 -7.56 5.71
CA LEU A 76 19.06 -6.88 6.27
C LEU A 76 19.43 -7.52 7.61
N MET A 77 20.56 -8.18 7.67
CA MET A 77 21.05 -8.79 8.90
C MET A 77 21.84 -7.78 9.72
N LEU A 78 21.52 -7.66 11.01
CA LEU A 78 22.36 -6.95 11.98
C LEU A 78 23.34 -7.94 12.60
N THR A 79 24.61 -7.56 12.70
CA THR A 79 25.68 -8.44 13.20
C THR A 79 26.67 -7.70 14.08
N ALA A 80 27.24 -8.38 15.06
CA ALA A 80 28.33 -7.84 15.86
C ALA A 80 29.64 -7.73 15.04
N ALA A 81 30.49 -6.77 15.39
CA ALA A 81 31.73 -6.47 14.65
C ALA A 81 32.74 -7.61 14.64
N ASP A 82 32.76 -8.44 15.69
CA ASP A 82 33.68 -9.59 15.87
C ASP A 82 33.31 -10.83 15.02
N ARG A 83 32.09 -10.84 14.44
CA ARG A 83 31.57 -11.94 13.61
C ARG A 83 31.61 -11.66 12.11
N LEU A 84 32.42 -10.69 11.68
CA LEU A 84 32.54 -10.33 10.27
C LEU A 84 33.10 -11.45 9.39
N ASP A 85 33.86 -12.38 9.96
CA ASP A 85 34.42 -13.55 9.24
C ASP A 85 33.35 -14.61 8.94
N ASP A 86 32.22 -14.60 9.65
CA ASP A 86 31.05 -15.47 9.41
C ASP A 86 30.11 -14.96 8.29
N LYS A 87 30.48 -13.90 7.57
CA LYS A 87 29.66 -13.37 6.46
C LYS A 87 29.42 -14.40 5.35
N ALA A 88 30.36 -15.34 5.15
CA ALA A 88 30.18 -16.37 4.15
C ALA A 88 29.01 -17.30 4.49
N SER A 89 28.86 -17.70 5.75
CA SER A 89 27.74 -18.55 6.22
C SER A 89 26.40 -17.80 6.21
N GLY A 90 26.39 -16.51 6.51
CA GLY A 90 25.18 -15.71 6.53
C GLY A 90 24.59 -15.39 5.13
N PHE A 91 25.44 -15.30 4.08
CA PHE A 91 24.95 -15.26 2.68
C PHE A 91 24.32 -16.59 2.26
N GLU A 92 24.76 -17.72 2.85
CA GLU A 92 24.13 -19.02 2.67
C GLU A 92 22.74 -19.08 3.30
N ALA A 93 22.48 -18.30 4.39
CA ALA A 93 21.17 -18.19 5.03
C ALA A 93 20.18 -17.28 4.28
N GLY A 94 20.60 -16.60 3.21
CA GLY A 94 19.71 -15.83 2.33
C GLY A 94 19.59 -14.34 2.64
N ALA A 95 20.48 -13.75 3.44
CA ALA A 95 20.52 -12.31 3.68
C ALA A 95 20.95 -11.53 2.42
N ASP A 96 20.26 -10.40 2.13
CA ASP A 96 20.55 -9.54 0.98
C ASP A 96 21.59 -8.47 1.28
N ASP A 97 21.74 -8.07 2.55
CA ASP A 97 22.75 -7.11 3.02
C ASP A 97 23.02 -7.30 4.51
N TYR A 98 24.14 -6.73 4.98
CA TYR A 98 24.61 -6.79 6.37
C TYR A 98 24.92 -5.41 6.90
N LEU A 99 24.58 -5.17 8.18
CA LEU A 99 24.92 -3.95 8.89
C LEU A 99 25.55 -4.31 10.24
N THR A 100 26.78 -3.85 10.46
CA THR A 100 27.54 -4.16 11.66
C THR A 100 27.18 -3.23 12.81
N LYS A 101 26.91 -3.77 13.99
CA LYS A 101 26.76 -3.02 15.25
C LYS A 101 28.13 -2.60 15.80
N PRO A 102 28.31 -1.32 16.26
CA PRO A 102 27.33 -0.24 16.23
C PRO A 102 27.22 0.44 14.85
N PHE A 103 26.03 0.92 14.50
CA PHE A 103 25.77 1.59 13.24
C PHE A 103 25.07 2.94 13.40
N GLU A 104 25.14 3.74 12.35
CA GLU A 104 24.42 5.00 12.27
C GLU A 104 23.02 4.76 11.70
N LEU A 105 21.97 5.34 12.31
CA LEU A 105 20.59 5.26 11.81
C LEU A 105 20.44 5.72 10.35
N ARG A 106 21.27 6.70 9.97
CA ARG A 106 21.29 7.16 8.56
C ARG A 106 21.75 6.07 7.61
N GLU A 107 22.73 5.26 7.99
CA GLU A 107 23.21 4.13 7.19
C GLU A 107 22.12 3.08 7.06
N LEU A 108 21.49 2.69 8.16
CA LEU A 108 20.36 1.77 8.18
C LEU A 108 19.27 2.21 7.19
N VAL A 109 18.82 3.47 7.26
CA VAL A 109 17.80 4.01 6.36
C VAL A 109 18.21 3.95 4.89
N LEU A 110 19.48 4.21 4.58
CA LEU A 110 19.97 4.13 3.18
C LEU A 110 19.98 2.70 2.67
N ARG A 111 20.39 1.72 3.49
CA ARG A 111 20.39 0.30 3.15
C ARG A 111 18.97 -0.24 2.94
N LEU A 112 18.05 0.06 3.86
CA LEU A 112 16.64 -0.32 3.72
C LEU A 112 16.02 0.18 2.41
N ARG A 113 16.28 1.42 2.05
CA ARG A 113 15.82 1.97 0.76
C ARG A 113 16.47 1.32 -0.44
N ALA A 114 17.72 0.88 -0.31
CA ALA A 114 18.40 0.16 -1.39
C ALA A 114 17.81 -1.24 -1.57
N LEU A 115 17.46 -1.92 -0.47
CA LEU A 115 16.83 -3.25 -0.47
C LEU A 115 15.41 -3.19 -1.03
N ASP A 116 14.58 -2.27 -0.54
CA ASP A 116 13.22 -2.05 -1.03
C ASP A 116 13.21 -1.79 -2.55
N ARG A 117 14.17 -1.00 -3.04
CA ARG A 117 14.33 -0.78 -4.48
C ARG A 117 14.73 -2.05 -5.25
N ARG A 118 15.54 -2.95 -4.69
CA ARG A 118 15.90 -4.23 -5.34
C ARG A 118 14.69 -5.15 -5.45
N ARG A 119 13.82 -5.21 -4.43
CA ARG A 119 12.52 -5.90 -4.49
C ARG A 119 11.66 -5.34 -5.62
N ALA A 120 11.74 -4.03 -5.84
CA ALA A 120 11.04 -3.32 -6.92
C ALA A 120 11.67 -3.51 -8.31
N HIS A 121 12.47 -4.56 -8.58
CA HIS A 121 13.14 -4.79 -9.88
C HIS A 121 12.22 -4.83 -11.11
N HIS A 122 10.91 -4.81 -10.92
CA HIS A 122 9.92 -4.61 -11.98
C HIS A 122 9.33 -3.19 -12.02
N ARG A 123 9.79 -2.27 -11.15
CA ARG A 123 9.36 -0.86 -11.20
C ARG A 123 10.57 0.03 -11.50
N PRO A 124 10.46 0.95 -12.45
CA PRO A 124 11.54 1.91 -12.71
C PRO A 124 11.86 2.67 -11.41
N PRO A 125 13.14 3.00 -11.16
CA PRO A 125 13.55 3.74 -9.96
C PRO A 125 12.84 5.09 -9.84
N VAL A 126 12.37 5.61 -10.95
CA VAL A 126 11.52 6.80 -11.06
C VAL A 126 10.20 6.36 -11.67
N THR A 127 9.10 6.62 -10.99
CA THR A 127 7.77 6.29 -11.49
C THR A 127 7.13 7.54 -12.08
N GLU A 128 6.63 7.41 -13.31
CA GLU A 128 5.84 8.45 -13.98
C GLU A 128 4.39 8.01 -14.09
N LEU A 129 3.48 8.80 -13.51
CA LEU A 129 2.05 8.53 -13.48
C LEU A 129 1.27 9.84 -13.38
N ALA A 130 0.31 10.06 -14.26
CA ALA A 130 -0.59 11.22 -14.22
C ALA A 130 0.15 12.59 -14.18
N GLY A 131 1.21 12.76 -14.97
CA GLY A 131 2.05 13.97 -14.96
C GLY A 131 2.95 14.10 -13.71
N LEU A 132 2.90 13.13 -12.80
CA LEU A 132 3.81 13.02 -11.67
C LEU A 132 5.04 12.21 -12.06
N ARG A 133 6.22 12.72 -11.71
CA ARG A 133 7.48 12.00 -11.72
C ARG A 133 7.98 11.91 -10.29
N VAL A 134 8.01 10.69 -9.74
CA VAL A 134 8.38 10.41 -8.35
C VAL A 134 9.67 9.62 -8.32
N ASP A 135 10.69 10.16 -7.67
CA ASP A 135 11.95 9.50 -7.40
C ASP A 135 12.01 9.11 -5.91
N PRO A 136 11.76 7.85 -5.55
CA PRO A 136 11.76 7.40 -4.17
C PRO A 136 13.13 7.51 -3.51
N PHE A 137 14.20 7.32 -4.28
CA PHE A 137 15.57 7.36 -3.77
C PHE A 137 16.00 8.77 -3.36
N ARG A 138 15.75 9.77 -4.24
CA ARG A 138 16.04 11.17 -3.95
C ARG A 138 14.96 11.84 -3.11
N ARG A 139 13.79 11.19 -2.96
CA ARG A 139 12.58 11.75 -2.37
C ARG A 139 12.15 13.05 -3.06
N GLU A 140 12.28 13.04 -4.37
CA GLU A 140 11.92 14.16 -5.22
C GLU A 140 10.62 13.86 -5.97
N VAL A 141 9.79 14.88 -6.06
CA VAL A 141 8.54 14.83 -6.83
C VAL A 141 8.54 16.00 -7.80
N HIS A 142 8.24 15.69 -9.04
CA HIS A 142 7.97 16.69 -10.06
C HIS A 142 6.55 16.46 -10.60
N ARG A 143 5.85 17.55 -10.87
CA ARG A 143 4.58 17.54 -11.57
C ARG A 143 4.71 18.41 -12.82
N ASP A 144 4.46 17.83 -13.99
CA ASP A 144 4.59 18.50 -15.27
C ASP A 144 5.96 19.23 -15.41
N GLY A 145 7.03 18.55 -14.97
CA GLY A 145 8.41 19.05 -14.96
C GLY A 145 8.75 20.01 -13.82
N ARG A 146 7.77 20.48 -13.02
CA ARG A 146 7.99 21.40 -11.91
C ARG A 146 8.23 20.63 -10.60
N TYR A 147 9.31 20.95 -9.90
CA TYR A 147 9.60 20.40 -8.57
C TYR A 147 8.51 20.75 -7.55
N VAL A 148 8.08 19.75 -6.78
CA VAL A 148 7.07 19.89 -5.72
C VAL A 148 7.68 19.48 -4.38
N ALA A 149 7.87 20.46 -3.49
CA ALA A 149 8.36 20.19 -2.14
C ALA A 149 7.26 19.55 -1.28
N LEU A 150 7.50 18.32 -0.79
CA LEU A 150 6.61 17.57 0.08
C LEU A 150 7.24 17.36 1.45
N THR A 151 6.39 17.28 2.49
CA THR A 151 6.81 16.77 3.79
C THR A 151 7.06 15.26 3.72
N ARG A 152 7.77 14.70 4.72
CA ARG A 152 8.06 13.26 4.78
C ARG A 152 6.81 12.39 4.70
N LYS A 153 5.74 12.77 5.44
CA LYS A 153 4.46 12.04 5.45
C LYS A 153 3.69 12.19 4.14
N GLN A 154 3.68 13.39 3.55
CA GLN A 154 3.07 13.61 2.23
C GLN A 154 3.75 12.75 1.16
N PHE A 155 5.09 12.68 1.21
CA PHE A 155 5.85 11.86 0.28
C PHE A 155 5.53 10.36 0.47
N ALA A 156 5.50 9.86 1.71
CA ALA A 156 5.16 8.46 2.00
C ALA A 156 3.76 8.07 1.49
N VAL A 157 2.75 8.94 1.71
CA VAL A 157 1.40 8.72 1.17
C VAL A 157 1.41 8.71 -0.35
N LEU A 158 2.12 9.65 -0.99
CA LEU A 158 2.22 9.70 -2.46
C LEU A 158 2.90 8.45 -3.02
N GLU A 159 3.97 7.99 -2.38
CA GLU A 159 4.72 6.79 -2.76
C GLU A 159 3.82 5.55 -2.76
N VAL A 160 3.00 5.35 -1.71
CA VAL A 160 2.03 4.25 -1.64
C VAL A 160 0.98 4.34 -2.76
N LEU A 161 0.44 5.53 -3.03
CA LEU A 161 -0.55 5.74 -4.08
C LEU A 161 0.02 5.52 -5.49
N VAL A 162 1.26 5.99 -5.75
CA VAL A 162 1.95 5.78 -7.03
C VAL A 162 2.28 4.30 -7.22
N ALA A 163 2.71 3.63 -6.16
CA ALA A 163 2.99 2.20 -6.17
C ALA A 163 1.77 1.35 -6.53
N ALA A 164 0.58 1.81 -6.21
CA ALA A 164 -0.68 1.15 -6.58
C ALA A 164 -1.03 1.30 -8.07
N GLY A 165 -0.29 2.10 -8.85
CA GLY A 165 -0.43 2.20 -10.32
C GLY A 165 -1.83 2.61 -10.79
N GLY A 166 -2.55 3.46 -10.04
CA GLY A 166 -3.93 3.85 -10.29
C GLY A 166 -4.98 2.98 -9.59
N GLY A 167 -4.57 1.91 -8.92
CA GLY A 167 -5.44 1.14 -8.02
C GLY A 167 -5.91 1.95 -6.82
N VAL A 168 -7.05 1.55 -6.23
CA VAL A 168 -7.57 2.20 -5.02
C VAL A 168 -6.83 1.68 -3.80
N VAL A 169 -6.34 2.61 -2.97
CA VAL A 169 -5.69 2.33 -1.69
C VAL A 169 -6.61 2.80 -0.57
N SER A 170 -6.95 1.92 0.37
CA SER A 170 -7.81 2.26 1.49
C SER A 170 -7.13 3.22 2.48
N ALA A 171 -7.92 3.90 3.32
CA ALA A 171 -7.34 4.73 4.37
C ALA A 171 -6.52 3.90 5.38
N GLU A 172 -6.95 2.67 5.65
CA GLU A 172 -6.25 1.72 6.51
C GLU A 172 -4.90 1.33 5.92
N GLN A 173 -4.85 0.94 4.64
CA GLN A 173 -3.60 0.63 3.94
C GLN A 173 -2.63 1.82 3.89
N LEU A 174 -3.16 3.05 3.73
CA LEU A 174 -2.33 4.26 3.80
C LEU A 174 -1.79 4.47 5.20
N LEU A 175 -2.60 4.19 6.24
CA LEU A 175 -2.19 4.31 7.62
C LEU A 175 -1.09 3.29 7.93
N GLU A 176 -1.29 2.03 7.59
CA GLU A 176 -0.31 0.95 7.81
C GLU A 176 1.02 1.21 7.11
N ARG A 177 0.99 1.70 5.86
CA ARG A 177 2.21 1.84 5.05
C ARG A 177 2.95 3.16 5.23
N ALA A 178 2.26 4.22 5.67
CA ALA A 178 2.85 5.54 5.86
C ALA A 178 2.97 5.96 7.33
N TRP A 179 2.31 5.25 8.24
CA TRP A 179 2.41 5.42 9.70
C TRP A 179 2.79 4.08 10.33
N ASP A 180 3.08 4.06 11.63
CA ASP A 180 3.34 2.85 12.39
C ASP A 180 2.04 2.21 12.93
N GLU A 181 2.13 1.00 13.48
CA GLU A 181 1.02 0.24 14.08
C GLU A 181 0.29 0.98 15.22
N ASN A 182 0.98 1.92 15.90
CA ASN A 182 0.42 2.74 16.97
C ASN A 182 -0.37 3.93 16.45
N ALA A 183 -0.51 4.10 15.14
CA ALA A 183 -1.31 5.16 14.57
C ALA A 183 -2.80 4.85 14.77
N ASP A 184 -3.48 5.69 15.54
CA ASP A 184 -4.91 5.55 15.80
C ASP A 184 -5.72 5.55 14.49
N PRO A 185 -6.38 4.44 14.12
CA PRO A 185 -7.15 4.33 12.88
C PRO A 185 -8.34 5.29 12.80
N PHE A 186 -8.79 5.80 13.95
CA PHE A 186 -9.90 6.77 14.02
C PHE A 186 -9.45 8.22 13.80
N THR A 187 -8.15 8.46 13.59
CA THR A 187 -7.65 9.81 13.30
C THR A 187 -7.98 10.23 11.87
N ASN A 188 -8.21 11.53 11.68
CA ASN A 188 -8.31 12.12 10.35
C ASN A 188 -6.94 12.33 9.66
N ALA A 189 -5.86 11.68 10.16
CA ALA A 189 -4.49 11.92 9.71
C ALA A 189 -4.31 11.69 8.21
N VAL A 190 -4.82 10.57 7.69
CA VAL A 190 -4.79 10.26 6.25
C VAL A 190 -5.52 11.33 5.44
N ARG A 191 -6.75 11.68 5.83
CA ARG A 191 -7.57 12.68 5.13
C ARG A 191 -6.90 14.06 5.11
N ILE A 192 -6.33 14.48 6.25
CA ILE A 192 -5.61 15.75 6.36
C ILE A 192 -4.36 15.74 5.47
N THR A 193 -3.59 14.64 5.51
CA THR A 193 -2.38 14.50 4.70
C THR A 193 -2.69 14.49 3.21
N VAL A 194 -3.72 13.76 2.77
CA VAL A 194 -4.17 13.73 1.36
C VAL A 194 -4.67 15.11 0.92
N SER A 195 -5.43 15.81 1.77
CA SER A 195 -5.89 17.18 1.46
C SER A 195 -4.71 18.14 1.27
N ALA A 196 -3.73 18.10 2.17
CA ALA A 196 -2.53 18.92 2.08
C ALA A 196 -1.66 18.53 0.86
N LEU A 197 -1.56 17.24 0.54
CA LEU A 197 -0.85 16.72 -0.62
C LEU A 197 -1.49 17.22 -1.92
N ARG A 198 -2.82 17.17 -2.06
CA ARG A 198 -3.55 17.73 -3.21
C ARG A 198 -3.21 19.21 -3.46
N LYS A 199 -3.22 20.01 -2.37
CA LYS A 199 -2.85 21.42 -2.46
C LYS A 199 -1.41 21.65 -2.94
N ARG A 200 -0.49 20.79 -2.52
CA ARG A 200 0.93 20.87 -2.94
C ARG A 200 1.13 20.47 -4.39
N LEU A 201 0.45 19.40 -4.81
CA LEU A 201 0.48 18.95 -6.19
C LEU A 201 -0.19 19.93 -7.14
N GLY A 202 -1.21 20.66 -6.67
CA GLY A 202 -1.95 21.65 -7.46
C GLY A 202 -3.08 21.03 -8.29
N GLU A 203 -3.79 21.87 -9.04
CA GLU A 203 -4.88 21.47 -9.94
C GLU A 203 -4.39 21.22 -11.38
N PRO A 204 -5.12 20.34 -12.14
CA PRO A 204 -6.22 19.49 -11.71
C PRO A 204 -5.77 18.42 -10.74
N TRP A 205 -6.63 18.03 -9.77
CA TRP A 205 -6.23 17.07 -8.74
C TRP A 205 -6.05 15.67 -9.30
N VAL A 206 -4.84 15.15 -9.20
CA VAL A 206 -4.48 13.80 -9.65
C VAL A 206 -4.83 12.71 -8.64
N ILE A 207 -5.10 13.07 -7.39
CA ILE A 207 -5.53 12.12 -6.36
C ILE A 207 -7.05 12.23 -6.24
N ALA A 208 -7.77 11.20 -6.64
CA ALA A 208 -9.21 11.09 -6.48
C ALA A 208 -9.57 10.44 -5.14
N THR A 209 -10.76 10.75 -4.63
CA THR A 209 -11.39 10.02 -3.52
C THR A 209 -12.41 9.05 -4.09
N VAL A 210 -12.31 7.79 -3.71
CA VAL A 210 -13.34 6.78 -3.98
C VAL A 210 -14.18 6.67 -2.71
N PRO A 211 -15.43 7.21 -2.70
CA PRO A 211 -16.25 7.25 -1.50
C PRO A 211 -16.43 5.89 -0.85
N GLY A 212 -16.20 5.80 0.47
CA GLY A 212 -16.32 4.57 1.25
C GLY A 212 -15.22 3.53 1.02
N VAL A 213 -14.26 3.78 0.09
CA VAL A 213 -13.21 2.82 -0.24
C VAL A 213 -11.81 3.38 0.04
N GLY A 214 -11.46 4.57 -0.51
CA GLY A 214 -10.12 5.11 -0.31
C GLY A 214 -9.72 6.19 -1.30
N TYR A 215 -8.48 6.13 -1.76
CA TYR A 215 -7.86 7.11 -2.64
C TYR A 215 -7.11 6.41 -3.79
N ARG A 216 -7.03 7.06 -4.95
CA ARG A 216 -6.23 6.59 -6.08
C ARG A 216 -5.63 7.76 -6.85
N ILE A 217 -4.59 7.50 -7.61
CA ILE A 217 -4.12 8.43 -8.64
C ILE A 217 -4.92 8.16 -9.91
N GLU A 218 -5.56 9.19 -10.44
CA GLU A 218 -6.20 9.14 -11.76
C GLU A 218 -5.15 9.53 -12.80
N ALA A 219 -4.78 8.57 -13.67
CA ALA A 219 -4.17 8.94 -14.93
C ALA A 219 -5.17 9.81 -15.69
N GLU A 220 -4.74 10.93 -16.30
CA GLU A 220 -5.64 11.70 -17.16
C GLU A 220 -6.31 10.72 -18.13
N PRO A 221 -7.63 10.82 -18.33
CA PRO A 221 -8.26 10.03 -19.37
C PRO A 221 -7.57 10.42 -20.68
N VAL A 222 -6.84 9.47 -21.26
CA VAL A 222 -6.42 9.57 -22.66
C VAL A 222 -7.69 9.93 -23.42
N GLY A 223 -7.75 11.16 -23.95
CA GLY A 223 -8.94 11.79 -24.45
C GLY A 223 -9.87 10.83 -25.17
N VAL A 224 -10.86 10.35 -24.46
CA VAL A 224 -12.07 9.83 -25.07
C VAL A 224 -12.79 11.09 -25.49
N ALA A 225 -12.56 11.47 -26.76
CA ALA A 225 -13.46 12.41 -27.42
C ALA A 225 -14.86 11.96 -27.03
N SER A 226 -15.60 12.85 -26.40
CA SER A 226 -17.01 12.69 -26.14
C SER A 226 -17.69 12.39 -27.48
N VAL A 227 -17.84 11.10 -27.77
CA VAL A 227 -18.77 10.65 -28.80
C VAL A 227 -20.11 11.01 -28.21
N GLY A 228 -20.62 12.16 -28.63
CA GLY A 228 -21.95 12.58 -28.33
C GLY A 228 -22.90 11.49 -28.83
N VAL A 229 -23.37 10.68 -27.91
CA VAL A 229 -24.55 9.85 -28.17
C VAL A 229 -25.69 10.84 -28.23
N ALA A 230 -26.04 11.26 -29.46
CA ALA A 230 -27.29 11.93 -29.73
C ALA A 230 -28.40 11.00 -29.20
N PRO A 231 -29.40 11.52 -28.50
CA PRO A 231 -30.55 10.73 -28.10
C PRO A 231 -31.22 10.21 -29.38
N VAL A 232 -31.22 8.89 -29.56
CA VAL A 232 -32.01 8.24 -30.60
C VAL A 232 -33.46 8.56 -30.26
N GLY A 233 -34.07 9.44 -31.05
CA GLY A 233 -35.47 9.72 -31.00
C GLY A 233 -36.25 8.43 -31.28
N VAL A 234 -36.89 7.86 -30.28
CA VAL A 234 -37.86 6.79 -30.45
C VAL A 234 -39.15 7.46 -30.87
N ASP A 235 -39.46 7.40 -32.18
CA ASP A 235 -40.77 7.76 -32.68
C ASP A 235 -41.81 6.85 -32.01
N PRO A 236 -42.89 7.37 -31.45
CA PRO A 236 -43.95 6.55 -30.92
C PRO A 236 -44.70 5.91 -32.11
N VAL A 237 -44.49 4.62 -32.30
CA VAL A 237 -45.31 3.81 -33.24
C VAL A 237 -46.77 3.84 -32.73
N GLY A 238 -47.63 4.48 -33.52
CA GLY A 238 -49.06 4.54 -33.26
C GLY A 238 -49.66 3.13 -33.24
N VAL A 239 -50.14 2.75 -32.07
CA VAL A 239 -50.99 1.51 -31.93
C VAL A 239 -52.42 1.97 -32.18
N ALA A 240 -52.99 1.54 -33.32
CA ALA A 240 -54.41 1.74 -33.59
C ALA A 240 -55.25 0.90 -32.60
N PRO A 241 -56.40 1.43 -32.13
CA PRO A 241 -57.28 0.70 -31.23
C PRO A 241 -57.99 -0.44 -31.99
N VAL A 242 -57.81 -1.66 -31.55
CA VAL A 242 -58.58 -2.82 -31.97
C VAL A 242 -59.92 -2.79 -31.24
N GLY A 243 -61.00 -2.61 -31.98
CA GLY A 243 -62.36 -2.65 -31.45
C GLY A 243 -62.69 -4.07 -30.94
N VAL A 244 -63.19 -4.14 -29.73
CA VAL A 244 -63.76 -5.36 -29.15
C VAL A 244 -65.25 -5.15 -29.08
N ASP A 245 -66.00 -5.95 -29.90
CA ASP A 245 -67.45 -6.02 -29.83
C ASP A 245 -67.90 -6.68 -28.52
N PRO A 246 -68.99 -6.24 -27.92
CA PRO A 246 -69.56 -6.83 -26.72
C PRO A 246 -70.44 -8.01 -27.08
N VAL A 247 -70.10 -9.22 -26.68
CA VAL A 247 -71.03 -10.39 -26.77
C VAL A 247 -71.59 -10.67 -25.37
N GLY A 248 -72.89 -10.52 -25.33
CA GLY A 248 -73.94 -11.33 -24.73
C GLY A 248 -73.82 -11.70 -23.25
N VAL A 249 -74.65 -11.05 -22.48
CA VAL A 249 -75.10 -11.50 -21.16
C VAL A 249 -75.96 -12.74 -21.32
N ASP A 250 -75.68 -13.82 -20.61
CA ASP A 250 -76.69 -14.80 -20.30
C ASP A 250 -76.65 -15.18 -18.81
N HIS A 251 -77.79 -14.95 -18.19
CA HIS A 251 -78.21 -15.36 -16.87
C HIS A 251 -78.24 -16.88 -16.72
N VAL A 252 -77.76 -17.40 -15.62
CA VAL A 252 -78.37 -18.57 -14.91
C VAL A 252 -78.06 -18.40 -13.43
N GLU A 253 -78.91 -18.20 -12.74
CA GLU A 253 -79.73 -18.47 -11.58
C GLU A 253 -79.29 -19.70 -10.72
N GLU A 254 -79.20 -19.36 -9.41
CA GLU A 254 -79.61 -20.18 -8.25
C GLU A 254 -79.12 -21.62 -8.07
N ALA A 255 -78.47 -21.84 -6.95
CA ALA A 255 -78.98 -22.80 -5.96
C ALA A 255 -78.18 -22.75 -4.63
N ARG A 256 -78.88 -22.44 -3.64
CA ARG A 256 -78.84 -22.71 -2.20
C ARG A 256 -78.17 -24.06 -1.81
N GLY A 257 -77.52 -24.07 -0.61
CA GLY A 257 -77.49 -25.29 0.21
C GLY A 257 -76.37 -25.26 1.28
N ARG A 258 -76.68 -24.83 2.39
CA ARG A 258 -76.46 -25.35 3.75
C ARG A 258 -75.44 -26.45 3.92
N GLY A 259 -74.63 -26.27 4.95
CA GLY A 259 -73.84 -27.29 5.68
C GLY A 259 -72.83 -26.59 6.60
#